data_04cd6cc4c63c29789c127bc3979ab2c4
#
_entry.id   04cd6cc4c63c29789c127bc3979ab2c4
#
_cell.length_a   1.000
_cell.length_b   1.000
_cell.length_c   1.000
_cell.angle_alpha   90.00
_cell.angle_beta   90.00
_cell.angle_gamma   90.00
#
_symmetry.space_group_name_H-M   'P 1'
#
loop_
_entity.id
_entity.type
_entity.pdbx_description
1 polymer ?
#
loop_
_entity_poly.entity_id
_entity_poly.type
_entity_poly.pdbx_seq_one_letter_code
_entity_poly.pdbx_strand_id
1 'polypeptide(L)'
;PVNGKGWKVGVAISDKPEGPFIDIGKPIDGPDHIDPMCFVDDDDTAYLYWGFGRPGTPYIAKLKKNMIELAEKPKPINYGSNDFFEAAFLHKYNNKYYFSYNQFGTSKACYGIGTSPYGPFKNMGVFAEAPKGAQSHPGIIAYKGKWYYFYHRGDYTLNNVDGSLYKRNICIDYLSYDENDLINKIKYTQQGVAEAK
;
A
#
# COMPACT_ATOMS: atom_id res chain seq x y z
N PRO A 1 3.25 -18.31 -5.20
CA PRO A 1 4.66 -18.76 -5.28
C PRO A 1 4.94 -19.32 -6.67
N VAL A 2 6.03 -18.90 -7.26
CA VAL A 2 6.49 -19.45 -8.53
C VAL A 2 7.17 -20.79 -8.22
N ASN A 3 6.66 -21.88 -8.78
CA ASN A 3 7.21 -23.24 -8.62
C ASN A 3 7.39 -23.71 -7.16
N GLY A 4 6.51 -23.31 -6.25
CA GLY A 4 6.54 -23.73 -4.85
C GLY A 4 7.69 -23.17 -4.00
N LYS A 5 8.50 -22.26 -4.54
CA LYS A 5 9.66 -21.68 -3.85
C LYS A 5 9.45 -20.22 -3.47
N GLY A 6 8.73 -19.99 -2.36
CA GLY A 6 8.57 -18.67 -1.76
C GLY A 6 7.73 -17.70 -2.60
N TRP A 7 7.56 -16.50 -2.06
CA TRP A 7 6.84 -15.41 -2.71
C TRP A 7 7.81 -14.61 -3.61
N LYS A 8 7.32 -14.14 -4.75
CA LYS A 8 8.06 -13.32 -5.69
C LYS A 8 7.15 -12.24 -6.25
N VAL A 9 7.71 -11.11 -6.66
CA VAL A 9 7.01 -10.02 -7.33
C VAL A 9 7.13 -10.22 -8.83
N GLY A 10 6.00 -10.38 -9.51
CA GLY A 10 5.91 -10.44 -10.98
C GLY A 10 5.44 -9.13 -11.57
N VAL A 11 5.58 -8.98 -12.89
CA VAL A 11 5.11 -7.83 -13.66
C VAL A 11 4.34 -8.31 -14.88
N ALA A 12 3.21 -7.66 -15.16
CA ALA A 12 2.51 -7.75 -16.42
C ALA A 12 2.42 -6.35 -17.04
N ILE A 13 2.52 -6.27 -18.37
CA ILE A 13 2.63 -5.02 -19.14
C ILE A 13 1.44 -4.91 -20.08
N SER A 14 0.91 -3.69 -20.24
CA SER A 14 -0.11 -3.35 -21.24
C SER A 14 0.13 -1.95 -21.79
N ASP A 15 -0.28 -1.73 -23.04
CA ASP A 15 -0.31 -0.39 -23.66
C ASP A 15 -1.54 0.43 -23.24
N LYS A 16 -2.51 -0.19 -22.53
CA LYS A 16 -3.76 0.43 -22.09
C LYS A 16 -4.05 0.10 -20.64
N PRO A 17 -4.63 1.02 -19.85
CA PRO A 17 -4.97 0.77 -18.45
C PRO A 17 -5.93 -0.43 -18.25
N GLU A 18 -6.84 -0.64 -19.20
CA GLU A 18 -7.79 -1.75 -19.16
C GLU A 18 -7.22 -3.09 -19.65
N GLY A 19 -5.98 -3.12 -20.11
CA GLY A 19 -5.34 -4.30 -20.66
C GLY A 19 -5.60 -4.51 -22.16
N PRO A 20 -5.34 -5.73 -22.68
CA PRO A 20 -4.90 -6.93 -21.92
C PRO A 20 -3.48 -6.79 -21.37
N PHE A 21 -3.27 -7.32 -20.17
CA PHE A 21 -1.94 -7.37 -19.55
C PHE A 21 -1.23 -8.68 -19.91
N ILE A 22 0.03 -8.56 -20.32
CA ILE A 22 0.89 -9.70 -20.68
C ILE A 22 1.94 -9.88 -19.59
N ASP A 23 1.96 -11.05 -18.93
CA ASP A 23 2.99 -11.43 -17.98
C ASP A 23 4.35 -11.51 -18.67
N ILE A 24 5.38 -10.89 -18.10
CA ILE A 24 6.74 -10.96 -18.63
C ILE A 24 7.41 -12.34 -18.41
N GLY A 25 6.74 -13.27 -17.74
CA GLY A 25 7.15 -14.67 -17.58
C GLY A 25 8.24 -14.90 -16.53
N LYS A 26 8.68 -13.87 -15.82
CA LYS A 26 9.70 -13.97 -14.77
C LYS A 26 9.46 -12.96 -13.66
N PRO A 27 9.84 -13.26 -12.40
CA PRO A 27 9.79 -12.29 -11.33
C PRO A 27 10.87 -11.21 -11.48
N ILE A 28 10.70 -10.08 -10.80
CA ILE A 28 11.77 -9.12 -10.54
C ILE A 28 12.80 -9.80 -9.61
N ASP A 29 14.07 -9.71 -9.97
CA ASP A 29 15.14 -10.20 -9.10
C ASP A 29 15.29 -9.29 -7.88
N GLY A 30 15.33 -9.90 -6.68
CA GLY A 30 15.52 -9.21 -5.40
C GLY A 30 14.32 -9.31 -4.47
N PRO A 31 13.10 -8.87 -4.85
CA PRO A 31 11.94 -9.00 -3.97
C PRO A 31 11.57 -10.45 -3.70
N ASP A 32 11.49 -10.81 -2.42
CA ASP A 32 11.27 -12.19 -1.95
C ASP A 32 9.99 -12.37 -1.10
N HIS A 33 9.20 -11.30 -0.94
CA HIS A 33 7.95 -11.29 -0.19
C HIS A 33 6.78 -10.83 -1.07
N ILE A 34 5.67 -10.41 -0.44
CA ILE A 34 4.41 -10.05 -1.08
C ILE A 34 4.12 -8.55 -0.99
N ASP A 35 2.95 -8.16 -1.52
CA ASP A 35 2.35 -6.83 -1.44
C ASP A 35 3.25 -5.73 -2.02
N PRO A 36 3.64 -5.86 -3.29
CA PRO A 36 4.42 -4.82 -3.93
C PRO A 36 3.58 -3.56 -4.17
N MET A 37 4.18 -2.41 -3.90
CA MET A 37 3.65 -1.10 -4.25
C MET A 37 4.71 -0.29 -4.98
N CYS A 38 4.35 0.30 -6.10
CA CYS A 38 5.22 1.20 -6.85
C CYS A 38 4.83 2.65 -6.55
N PHE A 39 5.81 3.45 -6.16
CA PHE A 39 5.68 4.90 -6.00
C PHE A 39 6.59 5.59 -7.02
N VAL A 40 6.05 6.57 -7.74
CA VAL A 40 6.80 7.43 -8.65
C VAL A 40 6.85 8.82 -8.02
N ASP A 41 8.05 9.34 -7.77
CA ASP A 41 8.25 10.65 -7.18
C ASP A 41 8.18 11.75 -8.25
N ASP A 42 8.19 13.02 -7.81
CA ASP A 42 8.08 14.21 -8.68
C ASP A 42 9.24 14.36 -9.69
N ASP A 43 10.36 13.67 -9.48
CA ASP A 43 11.52 13.62 -10.36
C ASP A 43 11.51 12.40 -11.32
N ASP A 44 10.36 11.74 -11.46
CA ASP A 44 10.17 10.51 -12.25
C ASP A 44 10.99 9.31 -11.74
N THR A 45 11.57 9.38 -10.54
CA THR A 45 12.21 8.22 -9.91
C THR A 45 11.14 7.26 -9.37
N ALA A 46 11.17 6.01 -9.83
CA ALA A 46 10.28 4.98 -9.36
C ALA A 46 10.91 4.13 -8.25
N TYR A 47 10.13 3.83 -7.24
CA TYR A 47 10.50 3.01 -6.09
C TYR A 47 9.53 1.85 -5.93
N LEU A 48 10.06 0.66 -5.66
CA LEU A 48 9.29 -0.50 -5.28
C LEU A 48 9.36 -0.70 -3.77
N TYR A 49 8.20 -0.86 -3.15
CA TYR A 49 8.03 -1.21 -1.74
C TYR A 49 7.42 -2.59 -1.65
N TRP A 50 7.84 -3.39 -0.69
CA TRP A 50 7.26 -4.72 -0.43
C TRP A 50 7.62 -5.19 0.98
N GLY A 51 7.02 -6.27 1.43
CA GLY A 51 7.40 -6.91 2.68
C GLY A 51 6.28 -7.70 3.32
N PHE A 52 6.67 -8.64 4.16
CA PHE A 52 5.75 -9.46 4.95
C PHE A 52 6.49 -10.06 6.14
N GLY A 53 5.77 -10.32 7.23
CA GLY A 53 6.29 -11.03 8.40
C GLY A 53 5.43 -10.86 9.64
N ARG A 54 5.81 -11.56 10.73
CA ARG A 54 5.01 -11.61 11.95
C ARG A 54 5.87 -11.45 13.22
N PRO A 55 6.38 -10.24 13.54
CA PRO A 55 6.44 -9.05 12.70
C PRO A 55 7.42 -9.21 11.55
N GLY A 56 7.28 -8.34 10.53
CA GLY A 56 8.09 -8.36 9.32
C GLY A 56 8.98 -7.14 9.15
N THR A 57 9.69 -7.13 8.05
CA THR A 57 10.52 -6.00 7.63
C THR A 57 10.01 -5.49 6.28
N PRO A 58 9.64 -4.21 6.16
CA PRO A 58 9.38 -3.60 4.87
C PRO A 58 10.69 -3.26 4.16
N TYR A 59 10.71 -3.43 2.85
CA TYR A 59 11.85 -3.13 1.99
C TYR A 59 11.51 -2.10 0.94
N ILE A 60 12.54 -1.41 0.44
CA ILE A 60 12.49 -0.47 -0.67
C ILE A 60 13.68 -0.69 -1.59
N ALA A 61 13.48 -0.48 -2.88
CA ALA A 61 14.54 -0.28 -3.86
C ALA A 61 14.07 0.61 -5.00
N LYS A 62 14.99 1.36 -5.62
CA LYS A 62 14.71 2.03 -6.88
C LYS A 62 14.50 1.02 -8.00
N LEU A 63 13.55 1.31 -8.88
CA LEU A 63 13.38 0.64 -10.14
C LEU A 63 14.23 1.30 -11.24
N LYS A 64 14.69 0.51 -12.20
CA LYS A 64 15.21 1.06 -13.46
C LYS A 64 14.07 1.67 -14.28
N LYS A 65 14.39 2.48 -15.27
CA LYS A 65 13.41 3.12 -16.18
C LYS A 65 12.48 2.12 -16.88
N ASN A 66 12.90 0.87 -17.03
CA ASN A 66 12.07 -0.19 -17.60
C ASN A 66 10.98 -0.73 -16.66
N MET A 67 10.99 -0.32 -15.38
CA MET A 67 10.02 -0.68 -14.34
C MET A 67 9.93 -2.19 -13.99
N ILE A 68 10.82 -3.02 -14.54
CA ILE A 68 10.83 -4.47 -14.34
C ILE A 68 12.14 -4.99 -13.71
N GLU A 69 13.04 -4.10 -13.37
CA GLU A 69 14.33 -4.41 -12.74
C GLU A 69 14.63 -3.41 -11.62
N LEU A 70 15.30 -3.89 -10.55
CA LEU A 70 15.83 -3.01 -9.52
C LEU A 70 17.09 -2.29 -10.03
N ALA A 71 17.21 -1.00 -9.71
CA ALA A 71 18.40 -0.17 -9.98
C ALA A 71 19.42 -0.25 -8.84
N GLU A 72 19.04 -0.81 -7.71
CA GLU A 72 19.87 -0.93 -6.51
C GLU A 72 19.49 -2.18 -5.70
N LYS A 73 20.31 -2.52 -4.70
CA LYS A 73 19.99 -3.61 -3.77
C LYS A 73 18.83 -3.19 -2.84
N PRO A 74 17.93 -4.12 -2.47
CA PRO A 74 16.89 -3.87 -1.46
C PRO A 74 17.48 -3.33 -0.16
N LYS A 75 16.79 -2.34 0.42
CA LYS A 75 17.12 -1.74 1.71
C LYS A 75 15.95 -1.90 2.67
N PRO A 76 16.18 -2.29 3.92
CA PRO A 76 15.13 -2.28 4.93
C PRO A 76 14.72 -0.84 5.24
N ILE A 77 13.43 -0.62 5.47
CA ILE A 77 12.86 0.69 5.82
C ILE A 77 12.88 0.86 7.33
N ASN A 78 13.47 1.98 7.80
CA ASN A 78 13.25 2.43 9.18
C ASN A 78 11.96 3.24 9.23
N TYR A 79 10.89 2.62 9.71
CA TYR A 79 9.54 3.21 9.80
C TYR A 79 9.16 3.64 11.23
N GLY A 80 10.14 3.66 12.15
CA GLY A 80 9.97 4.15 13.52
C GLY A 80 9.16 3.23 14.43
N SER A 81 8.98 1.96 14.05
CA SER A 81 8.29 0.91 14.81
C SER A 81 8.91 -0.45 14.49
N ASN A 82 8.36 -1.51 15.10
CA ASN A 82 8.77 -2.91 14.87
C ASN A 82 7.57 -3.86 14.72
N ASP A 83 6.43 -3.32 14.31
CA ASP A 83 5.13 -4.00 14.26
C ASP A 83 4.56 -4.11 12.84
N PHE A 84 5.41 -4.00 11.82
CA PHE A 84 5.02 -4.19 10.42
C PHE A 84 4.54 -5.63 10.19
N PHE A 85 3.41 -5.77 9.50
CA PHE A 85 2.92 -7.06 9.04
C PHE A 85 3.06 -7.18 7.51
N GLU A 86 2.37 -6.32 6.75
CA GLU A 86 2.30 -6.33 5.29
C GLU A 86 1.76 -5.01 4.73
N ALA A 87 1.48 -4.95 3.44
CA ALA A 87 0.80 -3.83 2.79
C ALA A 87 1.56 -2.50 2.88
N ALA A 88 2.87 -2.53 2.63
CA ALA A 88 3.68 -1.33 2.53
C ALA A 88 3.14 -0.40 1.44
N PHE A 89 2.86 0.85 1.79
CA PHE A 89 2.34 1.86 0.87
C PHE A 89 2.98 3.21 1.13
N LEU A 90 3.35 3.94 0.07
CA LEU A 90 3.86 5.30 0.16
C LEU A 90 3.00 6.28 -0.63
N HIS A 91 2.78 7.45 -0.07
CA HIS A 91 2.28 8.61 -0.80
C HIS A 91 2.97 9.88 -0.35
N LYS A 92 2.78 10.96 -1.10
CA LYS A 92 3.39 12.26 -0.82
C LYS A 92 2.31 13.31 -0.62
N TYR A 93 2.44 14.13 0.43
CA TYR A 93 1.57 15.25 0.72
C TYR A 93 2.41 16.38 1.33
N ASN A 94 2.24 17.62 0.86
CA ASN A 94 2.97 18.79 1.33
C ASN A 94 4.49 18.56 1.48
N ASN A 95 5.14 17.98 0.44
CA ASN A 95 6.57 17.64 0.41
C ASN A 95 7.03 16.69 1.53
N LYS A 96 6.12 16.00 2.19
CA LYS A 96 6.41 14.94 3.16
C LYS A 96 6.02 13.59 2.58
N TYR A 97 6.75 12.56 2.95
CA TYR A 97 6.47 11.16 2.55
C TYR A 97 5.78 10.46 3.70
N TYR A 98 4.68 9.79 3.39
CA TYR A 98 3.83 9.07 4.33
C TYR A 98 3.92 7.58 4.02
N PHE A 99 4.63 6.84 4.87
CA PHE A 99 4.73 5.39 4.77
C PHE A 99 3.62 4.76 5.60
N SER A 100 2.70 4.06 4.94
CA SER A 100 1.58 3.36 5.59
C SER A 100 1.78 1.86 5.52
N TYR A 101 1.23 1.14 6.50
CA TYR A 101 1.35 -0.31 6.57
C TYR A 101 0.23 -0.93 7.43
N ASN A 102 0.07 -2.24 7.29
CA ASN A 102 -0.79 -3.04 8.16
C ASN A 102 -0.02 -3.51 9.39
N GLN A 103 -0.54 -3.21 10.58
CA GLN A 103 0.08 -3.53 11.86
C GLN A 103 -0.11 -5.01 12.22
N PHE A 104 0.98 -5.67 12.59
CA PHE A 104 0.96 -7.05 13.09
C PHE A 104 0.12 -7.17 14.37
N GLY A 105 -0.67 -8.24 14.45
CA GLY A 105 -1.50 -8.59 15.61
C GLY A 105 -2.82 -7.83 15.72
N THR A 106 -3.00 -6.69 15.02
CA THR A 106 -4.20 -5.87 15.13
C THR A 106 -4.92 -5.63 13.81
N SER A 107 -4.25 -5.82 12.68
CA SER A 107 -4.75 -5.51 11.33
C SER A 107 -5.18 -4.04 11.14
N LYS A 108 -4.68 -3.13 11.97
CA LYS A 108 -4.92 -1.68 11.85
C LYS A 108 -3.97 -1.07 10.81
N ALA A 109 -4.39 0.02 10.18
CA ALA A 109 -3.48 0.80 9.36
C ALA A 109 -2.73 1.83 10.19
N CYS A 110 -1.41 1.73 10.17
CA CYS A 110 -0.48 2.66 10.80
C CYS A 110 0.27 3.46 9.75
N TYR A 111 0.88 4.58 10.16
CA TYR A 111 1.72 5.36 9.27
C TYR A 111 2.88 6.03 10.00
N GLY A 112 3.89 6.39 9.21
CA GLY A 112 4.99 7.25 9.62
C GLY A 112 5.22 8.34 8.60
N ILE A 113 5.84 9.46 9.03
CA ILE A 113 6.17 10.61 8.18
C ILE A 113 7.69 10.75 8.08
N GLY A 114 8.19 10.94 6.86
CA GLY A 114 9.60 11.16 6.56
C GLY A 114 9.82 12.28 5.54
N THR A 115 11.08 12.60 5.29
CA THR A 115 11.50 13.62 4.32
C THR A 115 12.12 13.01 3.05
N SER A 116 12.13 11.69 2.96
CA SER A 116 12.69 10.94 1.84
C SER A 116 11.87 9.67 1.60
N PRO A 117 11.80 9.15 0.36
CA PRO A 117 11.19 7.85 0.07
C PRO A 117 11.79 6.69 0.88
N TYR A 118 13.07 6.80 1.24
CA TYR A 118 13.75 5.82 2.07
C TYR A 118 13.50 5.96 3.57
N GLY A 119 12.82 7.01 4.00
CA GLY A 119 12.76 7.39 5.40
C GLY A 119 14.06 8.06 5.88
N PRO A 120 14.45 7.97 7.17
CA PRO A 120 13.66 7.31 8.23
C PRO A 120 12.30 7.98 8.41
N PHE A 121 11.30 7.17 8.79
CA PHE A 121 9.97 7.67 9.08
C PHE A 121 9.76 7.75 10.60
N LYS A 122 9.21 8.87 11.05
CA LYS A 122 8.71 9.00 12.43
C LYS A 122 7.35 8.34 12.51
N ASN A 123 7.18 7.31 13.33
CA ASN A 123 5.91 6.65 13.54
C ASN A 123 4.87 7.63 14.14
N MET A 124 3.70 7.70 13.54
CA MET A 124 2.58 8.54 13.96
C MET A 124 1.42 7.73 14.53
N GLY A 125 1.52 6.40 14.50
CA GLY A 125 0.52 5.48 15.05
C GLY A 125 -0.59 5.13 14.06
N VAL A 126 -1.73 4.75 14.63
CA VAL A 126 -2.90 4.25 13.89
C VAL A 126 -3.69 5.41 13.29
N PHE A 127 -3.98 5.36 11.98
CA PHE A 127 -4.92 6.28 11.33
C PHE A 127 -6.23 5.60 10.91
N ALA A 128 -6.26 4.27 10.79
CA ALA A 128 -7.49 3.53 10.53
C ALA A 128 -7.54 2.25 11.37
N GLU A 129 -8.70 1.98 11.95
CA GLU A 129 -8.95 0.74 12.69
C GLU A 129 -8.99 -0.45 11.72
N ALA A 130 -8.89 -1.68 12.24
CA ALA A 130 -9.03 -2.87 11.41
C ALA A 130 -10.42 -2.90 10.76
N PRO A 131 -10.52 -3.09 9.44
CA PRO A 131 -11.81 -3.25 8.78
C PRO A 131 -12.49 -4.53 9.26
N LYS A 132 -13.82 -4.51 9.38
CA LYS A 132 -14.57 -5.67 9.85
C LYS A 132 -14.44 -6.82 8.87
N GLY A 133 -14.05 -8.00 9.38
CA GLY A 133 -13.88 -9.21 8.59
C GLY A 133 -12.72 -9.21 7.59
N ALA A 134 -11.77 -8.27 7.72
CA ALA A 134 -10.64 -8.16 6.79
C ALA A 134 -9.41 -7.55 7.47
N GLN A 135 -8.29 -7.56 6.76
CA GLN A 135 -7.08 -6.84 7.10
C GLN A 135 -7.08 -5.47 6.41
N SER A 136 -6.40 -4.50 6.99
CA SER A 136 -6.19 -3.21 6.34
C SER A 136 -5.11 -3.34 5.26
N HIS A 137 -5.44 -2.94 4.04
CA HIS A 137 -4.49 -2.81 2.93
C HIS A 137 -4.64 -1.39 2.39
N PRO A 138 -3.88 -0.43 2.93
CA PRO A 138 -4.05 0.97 2.58
C PRO A 138 -3.72 1.24 1.11
N GLY A 139 -4.64 1.89 0.42
CA GLY A 139 -4.41 2.56 -0.85
C GLY A 139 -4.82 4.02 -0.70
N ILE A 140 -3.91 4.97 -0.94
CA ILE A 140 -4.16 6.39 -0.72
C ILE A 140 -3.84 7.16 -1.99
N ILE A 141 -4.80 7.93 -2.50
CA ILE A 141 -4.64 8.70 -3.72
C ILE A 141 -5.30 10.07 -3.63
N ALA A 142 -4.66 11.07 -4.23
CA ALA A 142 -5.28 12.36 -4.51
C ALA A 142 -5.98 12.33 -5.87
N TYR A 143 -7.22 12.78 -5.92
CA TYR A 143 -7.96 12.93 -7.16
C TYR A 143 -8.92 14.12 -7.09
N LYS A 144 -8.89 15.01 -8.09
CA LYS A 144 -9.73 16.22 -8.15
C LYS A 144 -9.75 17.04 -6.85
N GLY A 145 -8.57 17.26 -6.26
CA GLY A 145 -8.41 18.07 -5.05
C GLY A 145 -8.89 17.43 -3.74
N LYS A 146 -9.22 16.15 -3.76
CA LYS A 146 -9.60 15.38 -2.57
C LYS A 146 -8.68 14.20 -2.40
N TRP A 147 -8.54 13.73 -1.15
CA TRP A 147 -7.81 12.51 -0.84
C TRP A 147 -8.78 11.39 -0.55
N TYR A 148 -8.43 10.19 -1.03
CA TYR A 148 -9.23 8.98 -0.90
C TYR A 148 -8.41 7.89 -0.27
N TYR A 149 -9.05 7.14 0.64
CA TYR A 149 -8.50 5.95 1.27
C TYR A 149 -9.26 4.73 0.77
N PHE A 150 -8.55 3.85 0.07
CA PHE A 150 -9.05 2.56 -0.39
C PHE A 150 -8.70 1.50 0.63
N TYR A 151 -9.65 0.65 0.92
CA TYR A 151 -9.49 -0.48 1.83
C TYR A 151 -10.44 -1.61 1.42
N HIS A 152 -10.40 -2.73 2.13
CA HIS A 152 -11.36 -3.79 1.87
C HIS A 152 -12.05 -4.26 3.16
N ARG A 153 -13.26 -4.81 3.01
CA ARG A 153 -14.07 -5.38 4.09
C ARG A 153 -14.54 -6.77 3.71
N GLY A 154 -14.68 -7.65 4.72
CA GLY A 154 -15.17 -9.02 4.56
C GLY A 154 -16.55 -9.25 5.15
N ASP A 155 -17.24 -8.21 5.60
CA ASP A 155 -18.54 -8.32 6.28
C ASP A 155 -19.74 -7.88 5.41
N TYR A 156 -19.51 -7.54 4.15
CA TYR A 156 -20.57 -7.21 3.21
C TYR A 156 -21.00 -8.42 2.36
N THR A 157 -22.30 -8.57 2.18
CA THR A 157 -22.89 -9.42 1.14
C THR A 157 -23.04 -8.61 -0.13
N LEU A 158 -22.43 -9.05 -1.22
CA LEU A 158 -22.53 -8.41 -2.53
C LEU A 158 -22.95 -9.46 -3.56
N ASN A 159 -24.00 -9.16 -4.34
CA ASN A 159 -24.55 -10.08 -5.35
C ASN A 159 -24.89 -11.48 -4.79
N ASN A 160 -25.49 -11.54 -3.60
CA ASN A 160 -25.81 -12.76 -2.85
C ASN A 160 -24.59 -13.62 -2.47
N VAL A 161 -23.40 -13.05 -2.45
CA VAL A 161 -22.19 -13.70 -1.96
C VAL A 161 -21.77 -13.04 -0.65
N ASP A 162 -21.77 -13.80 0.42
CA ASP A 162 -21.31 -13.34 1.72
C ASP A 162 -19.80 -13.08 1.71
N GLY A 163 -19.38 -11.94 2.24
CA GLY A 163 -18.00 -11.62 2.44
C GLY A 163 -17.34 -12.51 3.49
N SER A 164 -16.02 -12.58 3.44
CA SER A 164 -15.18 -13.26 4.44
C SER A 164 -13.76 -12.69 4.38
N LEU A 165 -12.86 -13.22 5.23
CA LEU A 165 -11.43 -12.87 5.16
C LEU A 165 -10.83 -13.07 3.75
N TYR A 166 -11.39 -14.00 2.95
CA TYR A 166 -10.91 -14.32 1.61
C TYR A 166 -11.84 -13.86 0.48
N LYS A 167 -13.03 -13.36 0.80
CA LYS A 167 -14.02 -12.80 -0.14
C LYS A 167 -14.29 -11.36 0.29
N ARG A 168 -13.42 -10.46 -0.13
CA ARG A 168 -13.37 -9.07 0.33
C ARG A 168 -13.97 -8.12 -0.70
N ASN A 169 -14.66 -7.10 -0.21
CA ASN A 169 -15.21 -6.03 -1.03
C ASN A 169 -14.31 -4.81 -0.92
N ILE A 170 -14.05 -4.12 -2.04
CA ILE A 170 -13.33 -2.85 -2.06
C ILE A 170 -14.25 -1.76 -1.52
N CYS A 171 -13.73 -0.96 -0.62
CA CYS A 171 -14.39 0.18 -0.02
C CYS A 171 -13.53 1.45 -0.19
N ILE A 172 -14.18 2.60 -0.19
CA ILE A 172 -13.53 3.92 -0.34
C ILE A 172 -14.15 4.87 0.65
N ASP A 173 -13.32 5.58 1.41
CA ASP A 173 -13.71 6.72 2.21
C ASP A 173 -12.78 7.91 1.95
N TYR A 174 -13.20 9.12 2.36
CA TYR A 174 -12.32 10.28 2.28
C TYR A 174 -11.21 10.19 3.32
N LEU A 175 -10.01 10.63 2.92
CA LEU A 175 -8.90 10.89 3.81
C LEU A 175 -8.68 12.40 3.89
N SER A 176 -8.32 12.91 5.04
CA SER A 176 -7.98 14.31 5.24
C SER A 176 -6.80 14.45 6.19
N TYR A 177 -6.19 15.62 6.16
CA TYR A 177 -5.10 15.99 7.04
C TYR A 177 -5.54 17.12 7.96
N ASP A 178 -4.93 17.20 9.12
CA ASP A 178 -5.10 18.33 10.03
C ASP A 178 -4.14 19.48 9.69
N GLU A 179 -4.17 20.54 10.48
CA GLU A 179 -3.32 21.72 10.35
C GLU A 179 -1.81 21.47 10.49
N ASN A 180 -1.42 20.32 11.05
CA ASN A 180 -0.05 19.87 11.22
C ASN A 180 0.39 18.86 10.16
N ASP A 181 -0.42 18.64 9.12
CA ASP A 181 -0.26 17.62 8.09
C ASP A 181 -0.36 16.17 8.63
N LEU A 182 -1.03 15.95 9.76
CA LEU A 182 -1.27 14.60 10.26
C LEU A 182 -2.52 14.02 9.64
N ILE A 183 -2.51 12.73 9.31
CA ILE A 183 -3.70 12.05 8.80
C ILE A 183 -4.76 12.00 9.90
N ASN A 184 -5.93 12.57 9.65
CA ASN A 184 -7.10 12.42 10.51
C ASN A 184 -7.54 10.96 10.54
N LYS A 185 -8.01 10.49 11.71
CA LYS A 185 -8.52 9.11 11.82
C LYS A 185 -9.65 8.85 10.85
N ILE A 186 -9.52 7.78 10.06
CA ILE A 186 -10.54 7.35 9.12
C ILE A 186 -11.80 6.92 9.88
N LYS A 187 -12.94 7.44 9.43
CA LYS A 187 -14.27 6.98 9.85
C LYS A 187 -14.86 6.18 8.70
N TYR A 188 -14.91 4.86 8.86
CA TYR A 188 -15.54 3.99 7.87
C TYR A 188 -17.02 4.31 7.72
N THR A 189 -17.47 4.51 6.49
CA THR A 189 -18.87 4.74 6.15
C THR A 189 -19.48 3.52 5.47
N GLN A 190 -20.82 3.47 5.42
CA GLN A 190 -21.52 2.45 4.63
C GLN A 190 -21.82 2.93 3.21
N GLN A 191 -21.90 4.25 3.02
CA GLN A 191 -22.18 4.86 1.73
C GLN A 191 -20.93 5.08 0.88
N GLY A 192 -19.74 5.04 1.50
CA GLY A 192 -18.50 5.40 0.82
C GLY A 192 -18.44 6.90 0.49
N VAL A 193 -17.85 7.21 -0.64
CA VAL A 193 -17.71 8.58 -1.15
C VAL A 193 -18.75 8.88 -2.22
N ALA A 194 -19.20 10.16 -2.29
CA ALA A 194 -20.01 10.61 -3.40
C ALA A 194 -19.20 10.60 -4.72
N GLU A 195 -19.88 10.46 -5.86
CA GLU A 195 -19.24 10.55 -7.17
C GLU A 195 -18.35 11.80 -7.27
N ALA A 196 -17.14 11.62 -7.77
CA ALA A 196 -16.23 12.72 -8.04
C ALA A 196 -16.70 13.46 -9.30
N LYS A 197 -17.52 14.51 -9.09
CA LYS A 197 -18.00 15.39 -10.16
C LYS A 197 -16.87 16.19 -10.79
#